data_0fedc020d72fb82c31334a30ddc718ac
#
_entry.id   0fedc020d72fb82c31334a30ddc718ac
#
_cell.length_a   1.000
_cell.length_b   1.000
_cell.length_c   1.000
_cell.angle_alpha   90.00
_cell.angle_beta   90.00
_cell.angle_gamma   90.00
#
_symmetry.space_group_name_H-M   'P 1'
#
loop_
_entity.id
_entity.type
_entity.pdbx_description
1 polymer ?
#
loop_
_entity_poly.entity_id
_entity_poly.type
_entity_poly.pdbx_seq_one_letter_code
_entity_poly.pdbx_strand_id
1 'polypeptide(L)'
;MQHAMIIDYKYCTGCESCVVSCAKEKGLGAEEWGMKVEQVGPNKIGGKWEWDYVPVPSRACDLCAERREAGKVPLCELHCLAKCIEVVPVEDVSKRMADLGEHKVCCFMP
;
A
#
# COMPACT_ATOMS: atom_id res chain seq x y z
N MET A 1 16.90 9.68 -5.46
CA MET A 1 16.24 9.75 -4.15
C MET A 1 15.35 8.55 -3.95
N GLN A 2 15.49 7.89 -2.82
CA GLN A 2 14.68 6.72 -2.52
C GLN A 2 13.30 7.11 -2.01
N HIS A 3 12.32 6.28 -2.32
CA HIS A 3 10.95 6.46 -1.88
C HIS A 3 10.49 5.23 -1.10
N ALA A 4 9.44 5.40 -0.33
CA ALA A 4 8.83 4.34 0.45
C ALA A 4 7.32 4.42 0.32
N MET A 5 6.66 3.29 0.53
CA MET A 5 5.20 3.19 0.51
C MET A 5 4.70 3.13 1.94
N ILE A 6 3.86 4.08 2.31
CA ILE A 6 3.23 4.11 3.63
C ILE A 6 1.77 3.66 3.46
N ILE A 7 1.34 2.76 4.31
CA ILE A 7 -0.01 2.23 4.26
C ILE A 7 -0.67 2.40 5.62
N ASP A 8 -1.77 3.13 5.63
CA ASP A 8 -2.61 3.34 6.80
C ASP A 8 -3.74 2.30 6.72
N TYR A 9 -3.42 1.06 7.09
CA TYR A 9 -4.30 -0.06 6.80
C TYR A 9 -5.53 -0.16 7.72
N LYS A 10 -5.64 0.73 8.71
CA LYS A 10 -6.88 0.77 9.49
C LYS A 10 -8.09 1.16 8.61
N TYR A 11 -7.84 1.75 7.45
CA TYR A 11 -8.89 2.14 6.52
C TYR A 11 -9.01 1.23 5.29
N CYS A 12 -8.12 0.26 5.13
CA CYS A 12 -8.18 -0.64 3.98
C CYS A 12 -9.41 -1.54 4.08
N THR A 13 -10.22 -1.57 3.02
CA THR A 13 -11.46 -2.36 2.99
C THR A 13 -11.31 -3.67 2.22
N GLY A 14 -10.13 -3.94 1.68
CA GLY A 14 -9.92 -5.15 0.89
C GLY A 14 -10.50 -5.12 -0.51
N CYS A 15 -10.75 -3.93 -1.05
CA CYS A 15 -11.39 -3.79 -2.38
C CYS A 15 -10.52 -4.25 -3.55
N GLU A 16 -9.20 -4.39 -3.33
CA GLU A 16 -8.23 -4.86 -4.32
C GLU A 16 -8.05 -3.98 -5.56
N SER A 17 -8.50 -2.73 -5.52
CA SER A 17 -8.27 -1.79 -6.63
C SER A 17 -6.78 -1.58 -6.88
N CYS A 18 -5.97 -1.55 -5.83
CA CYS A 18 -4.52 -1.42 -5.96
C CYS A 18 -3.90 -2.63 -6.66
N VAL A 19 -4.41 -3.83 -6.40
CA VAL A 19 -3.92 -5.07 -7.01
C VAL A 19 -4.17 -5.06 -8.52
N VAL A 20 -5.38 -4.74 -8.92
CA VAL A 20 -5.78 -4.71 -10.33
C VAL A 20 -5.05 -3.60 -11.09
N SER A 21 -4.98 -2.41 -10.51
CA SER A 21 -4.30 -1.26 -11.15
C SER A 21 -2.83 -1.55 -11.39
N CYS A 22 -2.17 -2.13 -10.39
CA CYS A 22 -0.75 -2.45 -10.49
C CYS A 22 -0.48 -3.51 -11.55
N ALA A 23 -1.30 -4.57 -11.58
CA ALA A 23 -1.15 -5.63 -12.56
C ALA A 23 -1.29 -5.10 -13.99
N LYS A 24 -2.24 -4.21 -14.23
CA LYS A 24 -2.44 -3.60 -15.53
C LYS A 24 -1.28 -2.70 -15.94
N GLU A 25 -0.84 -1.85 -15.02
CA GLU A 25 0.25 -0.91 -15.31
C GLU A 25 1.56 -1.63 -15.63
N LYS A 26 1.83 -2.72 -14.92
CA LYS A 26 3.08 -3.46 -15.09
C LYS A 26 3.00 -4.56 -16.15
N GLY A 27 1.81 -4.84 -16.68
CA GLY A 27 1.63 -5.91 -17.67
C GLY A 27 1.94 -7.29 -17.09
N LEU A 28 1.59 -7.52 -15.84
CA LEU A 28 1.91 -8.76 -15.15
C LEU A 28 1.02 -9.92 -15.61
N GLY A 29 1.60 -11.12 -15.64
CA GLY A 29 0.87 -12.34 -15.97
C GLY A 29 -0.01 -12.81 -14.83
N ALA A 30 -0.76 -13.90 -15.09
CA ALA A 30 -1.75 -14.41 -14.13
C ALA A 30 -1.16 -14.87 -12.80
N GLU A 31 0.10 -15.31 -12.81
CA GLU A 31 0.77 -15.80 -11.60
C GLU A 31 1.65 -14.76 -10.93
N GLU A 32 1.72 -13.56 -11.53
CA GLU A 32 2.54 -12.49 -11.02
C GLU A 32 1.66 -11.42 -10.37
N TRP A 33 2.19 -10.74 -9.36
CA TRP A 33 1.47 -9.66 -8.71
C TRP A 33 2.45 -8.59 -8.25
N GLY A 34 2.03 -7.34 -8.39
CA GLY A 34 2.80 -6.21 -7.87
C GLY A 34 2.33 -5.81 -6.49
N MET A 35 1.01 -5.81 -6.29
CA MET A 35 0.37 -5.58 -5.00
C MET A 35 -0.53 -6.76 -4.68
N LYS A 36 -0.64 -7.07 -3.40
CA LYS A 36 -1.53 -8.11 -2.92
C LYS A 36 -2.16 -7.63 -1.62
N VAL A 37 -3.44 -7.92 -1.44
CA VAL A 37 -4.13 -7.57 -0.20
C VAL A 37 -4.23 -8.83 0.66
N GLU A 38 -3.57 -8.78 1.82
CA GLU A 38 -3.59 -9.88 2.78
C GLU A 38 -4.62 -9.63 3.85
N GLN A 39 -5.37 -10.66 4.21
CA GLN A 39 -6.35 -10.59 5.28
C GLN A 39 -5.70 -11.04 6.58
N VAL A 40 -5.80 -10.21 7.60
CA VAL A 40 -5.30 -10.51 8.93
C VAL A 40 -6.50 -10.71 9.85
N GLY A 41 -6.71 -11.95 10.29
CA GLY A 41 -7.88 -12.30 11.08
C GLY A 41 -9.04 -12.77 10.22
N PRO A 42 -10.27 -12.84 10.76
CA PRO A 42 -10.64 -12.34 12.10
C PRO A 42 -10.17 -13.25 13.22
N ASN A 43 -9.60 -12.64 14.26
CA ASN A 43 -9.17 -13.33 15.48
C ASN A 43 -9.57 -12.50 16.68
N LYS A 44 -9.90 -13.15 17.78
CA LYS A 44 -10.23 -12.43 19.00
C LYS A 44 -8.97 -12.30 19.86
N ILE A 45 -8.53 -11.07 20.06
CA ILE A 45 -7.31 -10.78 20.81
C ILE A 45 -7.63 -9.75 21.88
N GLY A 46 -7.34 -10.09 23.12
CA GLY A 46 -7.62 -9.19 24.24
C GLY A 46 -9.08 -8.83 24.38
N GLY A 47 -9.98 -9.73 24.00
CA GLY A 47 -11.42 -9.51 24.07
C GLY A 47 -12.01 -8.73 22.91
N LYS A 48 -11.18 -8.34 21.94
CA LYS A 48 -11.62 -7.57 20.77
C LYS A 48 -11.27 -8.31 19.50
N TRP A 49 -12.02 -8.05 18.44
CA TRP A 49 -11.75 -8.66 17.13
C TRP A 49 -10.61 -7.94 16.43
N GLU A 50 -9.63 -8.72 15.95
CA GLU A 50 -8.55 -8.24 15.09
C GLU A 50 -8.87 -8.69 13.67
N TRP A 51 -9.19 -7.76 12.80
CA TRP A 51 -9.55 -8.07 11.42
C TRP A 51 -9.17 -6.91 10.52
N ASP A 52 -8.11 -7.10 9.75
CA ASP A 52 -7.59 -6.06 8.88
C ASP A 52 -7.31 -6.60 7.49
N TYR A 53 -7.21 -5.70 6.54
CA TYR A 53 -6.69 -5.99 5.21
C TYR A 53 -5.47 -5.12 5.02
N VAL A 54 -4.37 -5.72 4.56
CA VAL A 54 -3.10 -5.01 4.40
C VAL A 54 -2.60 -5.19 2.98
N PRO A 55 -2.53 -4.11 2.19
CA PRO A 55 -1.89 -4.17 0.88
C PRO A 55 -0.39 -4.37 1.06
N VAL A 56 0.20 -5.29 0.28
CA VAL A 56 1.62 -5.63 0.38
C VAL A 56 2.24 -5.58 -1.00
N PRO A 57 3.34 -4.83 -1.20
CA PRO A 57 4.03 -4.81 -2.50
C PRO A 57 4.97 -6.01 -2.63
N SER A 58 5.16 -6.47 -3.88
CA SER A 58 6.10 -7.54 -4.18
C SER A 58 7.39 -6.95 -4.73
N ARG A 59 8.32 -7.83 -5.09
CA ARG A 59 9.56 -7.40 -5.76
C ARG A 59 9.32 -6.80 -7.14
N ALA A 60 8.15 -7.01 -7.72
CA ALA A 60 7.79 -6.39 -8.99
C ALA A 60 7.42 -4.92 -8.84
N CYS A 61 7.22 -4.45 -7.61
CA CYS A 61 6.87 -3.07 -7.33
C CYS A 61 8.13 -2.19 -7.36
N ASP A 62 8.11 -1.17 -8.20
CA ASP A 62 9.15 -0.14 -8.24
C ASP A 62 8.61 1.21 -7.78
N LEU A 63 7.49 1.20 -7.06
CA LEU A 63 6.78 2.40 -6.61
C LEU A 63 6.34 3.28 -7.78
N CYS A 64 6.08 2.65 -8.93
CA CYS A 64 5.69 3.30 -10.17
C CYS A 64 6.67 4.44 -10.54
N ALA A 65 7.95 4.11 -10.58
CA ALA A 65 9.02 5.09 -10.83
C ALA A 65 8.77 5.92 -12.10
N GLU A 66 8.35 5.28 -13.18
CA GLU A 66 8.09 5.95 -14.44
C GLU A 66 6.97 6.99 -14.31
N ARG A 67 5.89 6.63 -13.63
CA ARG A 67 4.80 7.57 -13.39
C ARG A 67 5.24 8.73 -12.51
N ARG A 68 6.02 8.45 -11.45
CA ARG A 68 6.51 9.52 -10.55
C ARG A 68 7.42 10.49 -11.28
N GLU A 69 8.27 9.99 -12.18
CA GLU A 69 9.13 10.83 -13.00
C GLU A 69 8.33 11.73 -13.93
N ALA A 70 7.15 11.29 -14.34
CA ALA A 70 6.25 12.07 -15.18
C ALA A 70 5.36 13.01 -14.36
N GLY A 71 5.57 13.10 -13.05
CA GLY A 71 4.79 13.96 -12.18
C GLY A 71 3.42 13.40 -11.79
N LYS A 72 3.23 12.08 -11.98
CA LYS A 72 1.97 11.42 -11.65
C LYS A 72 2.14 10.56 -10.40
N VAL A 73 1.05 10.33 -9.67
CA VAL A 73 1.08 9.44 -8.52
C VAL A 73 1.02 7.98 -8.97
N PRO A 74 1.54 7.05 -8.16
CA PRO A 74 1.39 5.62 -8.45
C PRO A 74 -0.07 5.22 -8.58
N LEU A 75 -0.37 4.24 -9.43
CA LEU A 75 -1.75 3.83 -9.67
C LEU A 75 -2.44 3.25 -8.44
N CYS A 76 -1.72 2.52 -7.59
CA CYS A 76 -2.30 2.00 -6.36
C CYS A 76 -2.75 3.13 -5.44
N GLU A 77 -1.98 4.21 -5.38
CA GLU A 77 -2.33 5.39 -4.61
C GLU A 77 -3.53 6.12 -5.24
N LEU A 78 -3.51 6.27 -6.55
CA LEU A 78 -4.57 6.97 -7.29
C LEU A 78 -5.92 6.27 -7.17
N HIS A 79 -5.93 4.94 -7.29
CA HIS A 79 -7.16 4.17 -7.32
C HIS A 79 -7.63 3.64 -5.97
N CYS A 80 -6.88 3.89 -4.90
CA CYS A 80 -7.31 3.48 -3.58
C CYS A 80 -8.49 4.31 -3.12
N LEU A 81 -9.66 3.69 -2.97
CA LEU A 81 -10.88 4.39 -2.57
C LEU A 81 -10.80 4.90 -1.12
N ALA A 82 -10.11 4.16 -0.26
CA ALA A 82 -9.94 4.54 1.14
C ALA A 82 -8.80 5.55 1.34
N LYS A 83 -8.00 5.81 0.30
CA LYS A 83 -6.85 6.71 0.35
C LYS A 83 -5.86 6.34 1.44
N CYS A 84 -5.61 5.03 1.58
CA CYS A 84 -4.74 4.53 2.64
C CYS A 84 -3.31 4.21 2.17
N ILE A 85 -3.01 4.42 0.89
CA ILE A 85 -1.68 4.18 0.32
C ILE A 85 -1.06 5.50 -0.13
N GLU A 86 0.20 5.72 0.24
CA GLU A 86 0.90 6.92 -0.20
C GLU A 86 2.39 6.61 -0.39
N VAL A 87 2.97 7.14 -1.45
CA VAL A 87 4.40 6.97 -1.74
C VAL A 87 5.09 8.30 -1.49
N VAL A 88 6.07 8.31 -0.60
CA VAL A 88 6.78 9.52 -0.18
C VAL A 88 8.29 9.29 -0.22
N PRO A 89 9.09 10.38 -0.29
CA PRO A 89 10.54 10.24 -0.11
C PRO A 89 10.86 9.64 1.26
N VAL A 90 11.93 8.84 1.31
CA VAL A 90 12.30 8.14 2.54
C VAL A 90 12.50 9.09 3.72
N GLU A 91 13.08 10.27 3.47
CA GLU A 91 13.32 11.24 4.54
C GLU A 91 12.03 11.79 5.16
N ASP A 92 10.89 11.64 4.51
CA ASP A 92 9.61 12.11 5.03
C ASP A 92 8.81 11.03 5.76
N VAL A 93 9.29 9.80 5.78
CA VAL A 93 8.53 8.66 6.31
C VAL A 93 8.13 8.84 7.76
N SER A 94 9.08 9.17 8.64
CA SER A 94 8.77 9.26 10.06
C SER A 94 7.76 10.36 10.35
N LYS A 95 7.85 11.47 9.66
CA LYS A 95 6.91 12.58 9.83
C LYS A 95 5.50 12.18 9.38
N ARG A 96 5.40 11.54 8.21
CA ARG A 96 4.09 11.11 7.69
C ARG A 96 3.46 10.02 8.55
N MET A 97 4.25 9.09 9.07
CA MET A 97 3.72 8.05 9.94
C MET A 97 3.22 8.65 11.26
N ALA A 98 3.92 9.64 11.78
CA ALA A 98 3.47 10.34 12.98
C ALA A 98 2.16 11.11 12.72
N ASP A 99 2.02 11.73 11.54
CA ASP A 99 0.82 12.47 11.17
C ASP A 99 -0.39 11.57 10.98
N LEU A 100 -0.18 10.32 10.51
CA LEU A 100 -1.28 9.41 10.20
C LEU A 100 -1.88 8.73 11.43
N GLY A 101 -1.14 8.63 12.50
CA GLY A 101 -1.72 8.08 13.73
C GLY A 101 -0.80 7.15 14.47
N GLU A 102 -1.38 6.51 15.48
CA GLU A 102 -0.62 5.75 16.48
C GLU A 102 -0.52 4.26 16.19
N HIS A 103 -1.36 3.72 15.31
CA HIS A 103 -1.41 2.28 15.08
C HIS A 103 -1.98 1.97 13.71
N LYS A 104 -1.73 0.73 13.25
CA LYS A 104 -2.22 0.25 11.95
C LYS A 104 -1.64 1.02 10.77
N VAL A 105 -0.39 1.46 10.92
CA VAL A 105 0.37 2.14 9.86
C VAL A 105 1.66 1.36 9.66
N CYS A 106 1.99 1.04 8.42
CA CYS A 106 3.23 0.36 8.08
C CYS A 106 3.91 1.02 6.88
N CYS A 107 5.17 0.67 6.68
CA CYS A 107 5.98 1.24 5.60
C CYS A 107 6.73 0.12 4.89
N PHE A 108 6.73 0.16 3.57
CA PHE A 108 7.48 -0.79 2.75
C PHE A 108 8.48 -0.07 1.86
N MET A 109 9.63 -0.70 1.66
CA MET A 109 10.64 -0.28 0.69
C MET A 109 10.91 -1.45 -0.24
N PRO A 110 10.02 -1.67 -1.20
CA PRO A 110 10.12 -2.83 -2.10
C PRO A 110 11.29 -2.76 -3.05
#